data_37ebbe44eed91c842e959594b491fda9
#
_entry.id   37ebbe44eed91c842e959594b491fda9
#
_cell.length_a   1.000
_cell.length_b   1.000
_cell.length_c   1.000
_cell.angle_alpha   90.00
_cell.angle_beta   90.00
_cell.angle_gamma   90.00
#
_symmetry.space_group_name_H-M   'P 1'
#
loop_
_entity.id
_entity.type
_entity.pdbx_description
1 polymer ?
#
loop_
_entity_poly.entity_id
_entity_poly.type
_entity_poly.pdbx_seq_one_letter_code
_entity_poly.pdbx_strand_id
1 'polypeptide(L)'
;MLPVVALIGRPNVGKSTLFNAMTGTRDALVADLPGLTRDRQYGFARRTDVPCIVVDTGGLVENAGFIETLMIEQTERAIAEADRLIVLVDGRAGVTPQDQYVAQLARRSGKPVLLAVNKTEGFDHDIAVADFHQLGLGLPHPIAAAHDQGVVSLLEATLDGLVADPQDGPEITGIKVAVIGRPNVGKSTLINRLLGENRLVAFDQPGTTRDAVMVPFERDGERYTLIDTAGVRRRARVEEVIEKFSVIKTLQAIETANVVVVVMDAQENVAEQDASLLGTVIEQGRALVLAVNKWDNIPTEQRDLIRGQIEQRLQFADFAPLHFISARHGSGVGELLASVRKVYAAAMRDMSTPELTRVLEAAIESHQPPLVSGRRIKLRYAHQGGRNPPVIVIHGNQTDHVPDAYRRYLVNVYRKAFDLMGTPVRVTFRGEENPFAGKRNPLTPRQMRKRKRLIQRNKR
;
A
#
# COMPACT_ATOMS: atom_id res chain seq x y z
N MET A 1 11.55 -5.60 -9.19
CA MET A 1 10.08 -5.39 -9.01
C MET A 1 9.57 -6.20 -7.85
N LEU A 2 8.51 -5.75 -7.17
CA LEU A 2 7.87 -6.59 -6.15
C LEU A 2 7.27 -7.84 -6.79
N PRO A 3 7.55 -9.03 -6.25
CA PRO A 3 6.92 -10.26 -6.69
C PRO A 3 5.41 -10.25 -6.38
N VAL A 4 4.65 -10.91 -7.22
CA VAL A 4 3.20 -11.02 -7.11
C VAL A 4 2.83 -12.43 -6.68
N VAL A 5 2.11 -12.53 -5.55
CA VAL A 5 1.62 -13.80 -4.98
C VAL A 5 0.11 -13.86 -5.12
N ALA A 6 -0.43 -14.83 -5.84
CA ALA A 6 -1.87 -15.03 -5.94
C ALA A 6 -2.37 -16.11 -4.96
N LEU A 7 -3.44 -15.77 -4.24
CA LEU A 7 -4.19 -16.70 -3.40
C LEU A 7 -5.32 -17.33 -4.23
N ILE A 8 -5.25 -18.64 -4.45
CA ILE A 8 -6.25 -19.39 -5.20
C ILE A 8 -6.80 -20.53 -4.35
N GLY A 9 -8.03 -20.91 -4.60
CA GLY A 9 -8.72 -21.94 -3.83
C GLY A 9 -10.23 -21.80 -3.97
N ARG A 10 -11.00 -22.84 -3.57
CA ARG A 10 -12.46 -22.81 -3.58
C ARG A 10 -13.03 -21.74 -2.64
N PRO A 11 -14.31 -21.38 -2.73
CA PRO A 11 -14.96 -20.47 -1.78
C PRO A 11 -14.87 -20.95 -0.33
N ASN A 12 -14.85 -20.02 0.61
CA ASN A 12 -14.90 -20.26 2.05
C ASN A 12 -13.71 -21.01 2.68
N VAL A 13 -12.61 -21.23 1.95
CA VAL A 13 -11.36 -21.76 2.53
C VAL A 13 -10.60 -20.76 3.38
N GLY A 14 -10.97 -19.47 3.32
CA GLY A 14 -10.37 -18.40 4.10
C GLY A 14 -9.35 -17.56 3.35
N LYS A 15 -9.46 -17.43 2.01
CA LYS A 15 -8.55 -16.60 1.19
C LYS A 15 -8.47 -15.16 1.67
N SER A 16 -9.61 -14.50 1.86
CA SER A 16 -9.65 -13.10 2.31
C SER A 16 -9.15 -12.95 3.76
N THR A 17 -9.35 -13.96 4.61
CA THR A 17 -8.78 -13.98 5.97
C THR A 17 -7.25 -14.04 5.89
N LEU A 18 -6.71 -14.93 5.05
CA LEU A 18 -5.27 -15.04 4.83
C LEU A 18 -4.69 -13.77 4.20
N PHE A 19 -5.39 -13.19 3.22
CA PHE A 19 -5.01 -11.92 2.60
C PHE A 19 -4.86 -10.81 3.64
N ASN A 20 -5.87 -10.64 4.52
CA ASN A 20 -5.83 -9.65 5.60
C ASN A 20 -4.69 -9.91 6.61
N ALA A 21 -4.45 -11.19 6.95
CA ALA A 21 -3.33 -11.58 7.82
C ALA A 21 -1.97 -11.27 7.17
N MET A 22 -1.80 -11.53 5.87
CA MET A 22 -0.56 -11.25 5.14
C MET A 22 -0.28 -9.75 4.97
N THR A 23 -1.32 -8.96 4.69
CA THR A 23 -1.19 -7.51 4.46
C THR A 23 -1.16 -6.70 5.74
N GLY A 24 -1.58 -7.28 6.87
CA GLY A 24 -1.59 -6.61 8.19
C GLY A 24 -2.66 -5.52 8.30
N THR A 25 -3.58 -5.42 7.34
CA THR A 25 -4.67 -4.43 7.33
C THR A 25 -6.02 -5.15 7.40
N ARG A 26 -6.91 -4.66 8.25
CA ARG A 26 -8.34 -5.04 8.20
C ARG A 26 -9.06 -4.38 7.03
N ASP A 27 -8.51 -3.28 6.55
CA ASP A 27 -8.95 -2.57 5.36
C ASP A 27 -8.03 -3.02 4.22
N ALA A 28 -8.38 -4.13 3.59
CA ALA A 28 -7.84 -4.49 2.29
C ALA A 28 -8.00 -3.26 1.38
N LEU A 29 -6.96 -2.89 0.65
CA LEU A 29 -7.12 -2.02 -0.51
C LEU A 29 -8.07 -2.74 -1.46
N VAL A 30 -9.36 -2.60 -1.20
CA VAL A 30 -10.37 -2.84 -2.21
C VAL A 30 -10.14 -1.72 -3.21
N ALA A 31 -9.21 -1.95 -4.12
CA ALA A 31 -9.10 -1.11 -5.28
C ALA A 31 -10.38 -1.35 -6.10
N ASP A 32 -11.46 -0.64 -5.77
CA ASP A 32 -12.60 -0.41 -6.66
C ASP A 32 -12.10 0.41 -7.86
N LEU A 33 -11.17 -0.20 -8.60
CA LEU A 33 -10.65 0.36 -9.84
C LEU A 33 -11.55 -0.13 -10.96
N PRO A 34 -12.31 0.75 -11.62
CA PRO A 34 -13.22 0.36 -12.68
C PRO A 34 -12.49 -0.20 -13.90
N GLY A 35 -13.12 -1.17 -14.49
CA GLY A 35 -12.56 -1.99 -15.56
C GLY A 35 -11.93 -3.27 -15.04
N LEU A 36 -11.86 -3.43 -13.70
CA LEU A 36 -11.62 -4.70 -13.05
C LEU A 36 -12.94 -5.23 -12.51
N THR A 37 -13.16 -6.50 -12.67
CA THR A 37 -14.26 -7.20 -12.01
C THR A 37 -14.18 -6.87 -10.52
N ARG A 38 -15.32 -6.56 -9.88
CA ARG A 38 -15.48 -6.20 -8.44
C ARG A 38 -14.95 -7.26 -7.46
N ASP A 39 -14.22 -8.24 -7.94
CA ASP A 39 -14.03 -9.54 -7.32
C ASP A 39 -12.58 -9.83 -6.91
N ARG A 40 -11.62 -8.89 -7.08
CA ARG A 40 -10.23 -9.09 -6.69
C ARG A 40 -9.73 -8.01 -5.77
N GLN A 41 -9.04 -8.45 -4.72
CA GLN A 41 -8.36 -7.56 -3.79
C GLN A 41 -6.86 -7.63 -4.02
N TYR A 42 -6.19 -6.49 -3.94
CA TYR A 42 -4.75 -6.37 -4.05
C TYR A 42 -4.22 -5.71 -2.78
N GLY A 43 -3.10 -6.20 -2.27
CA GLY A 43 -2.50 -5.63 -1.06
C GLY A 43 -0.99 -5.84 -1.02
N PHE A 44 -0.30 -5.03 -0.21
CA PHE A 44 1.13 -5.19 0.02
C PHE A 44 1.37 -5.99 1.28
N ALA A 45 2.11 -7.09 1.18
CA ALA A 45 2.64 -7.81 2.32
C ALA A 45 4.09 -7.39 2.56
N ARG A 46 4.35 -6.86 3.76
CA ARG A 46 5.68 -6.37 4.20
C ARG A 46 6.09 -7.02 5.51
N ARG A 47 5.65 -8.25 5.73
CA ARG A 47 5.90 -9.01 6.96
C ARG A 47 7.16 -9.85 6.91
N THR A 48 7.81 -9.91 5.74
CA THR A 48 9.04 -10.65 5.45
C THR A 48 10.10 -9.71 4.89
N ASP A 49 11.35 -10.17 4.81
CA ASP A 49 12.46 -9.37 4.26
C ASP A 49 12.24 -8.99 2.79
N VAL A 50 11.52 -9.83 2.03
CA VAL A 50 11.11 -9.57 0.66
C VAL A 50 9.65 -9.13 0.65
N PRO A 51 9.34 -7.83 0.43
CA PRO A 51 7.97 -7.37 0.29
C PRO A 51 7.35 -7.90 -1.01
N CYS A 52 6.03 -8.18 -0.99
CA CYS A 52 5.32 -8.67 -2.17
C CYS A 52 3.92 -8.05 -2.31
N ILE A 53 3.35 -8.15 -3.52
CA ILE A 53 1.95 -7.86 -3.78
C ILE A 53 1.17 -9.16 -3.66
N VAL A 54 0.14 -9.18 -2.81
CA VAL A 54 -0.78 -10.30 -2.66
C VAL A 54 -2.05 -10.00 -3.44
N VAL A 55 -2.57 -10.99 -4.17
CA VAL A 55 -3.82 -10.92 -4.92
C VAL A 55 -4.79 -11.95 -4.36
N ASP A 56 -5.93 -11.50 -3.84
CA ASP A 56 -7.05 -12.38 -3.46
C ASP A 56 -8.03 -12.52 -4.63
N THR A 57 -8.35 -13.76 -5.00
CA THR A 57 -9.32 -14.10 -6.05
C THR A 57 -10.74 -14.27 -5.53
N GLY A 58 -10.98 -14.06 -4.24
CA GLY A 58 -12.22 -14.39 -3.53
C GLY A 58 -13.08 -13.20 -3.13
N GLY A 59 -13.42 -12.25 -4.03
CA GLY A 59 -14.40 -11.17 -3.77
C GLY A 59 -15.82 -11.54 -4.17
N LEU A 60 -16.77 -11.28 -3.28
CA LEU A 60 -18.25 -11.17 -3.42
C LEU A 60 -18.90 -11.71 -4.71
N VAL A 61 -19.37 -12.95 -4.68
CA VAL A 61 -20.36 -13.45 -5.64
C VAL A 61 -21.65 -13.77 -4.89
N GLU A 62 -22.63 -12.89 -5.00
CA GLU A 62 -23.96 -13.06 -4.38
C GLU A 62 -24.98 -13.84 -5.24
N ASN A 63 -24.66 -14.30 -6.46
CA ASN A 63 -25.64 -14.94 -7.36
C ASN A 63 -25.20 -16.30 -7.90
N ALA A 64 -25.98 -17.31 -7.58
CA ALA A 64 -25.67 -18.73 -7.66
C ALA A 64 -25.74 -19.44 -9.05
N GLY A 65 -25.93 -18.73 -10.17
CA GLY A 65 -26.20 -19.40 -11.47
C GLY A 65 -25.08 -19.32 -12.53
N PHE A 66 -24.14 -18.39 -12.41
CA PHE A 66 -23.01 -18.16 -13.35
C PHE A 66 -21.63 -18.32 -12.70
N ILE A 67 -21.59 -18.88 -11.50
CA ILE A 67 -20.48 -18.77 -10.55
C ILE A 67 -19.23 -19.52 -11.00
N GLU A 68 -19.38 -20.73 -11.54
CA GLU A 68 -18.25 -21.59 -11.85
C GLU A 68 -17.38 -21.04 -13.00
N THR A 69 -18.00 -20.56 -14.06
CA THR A 69 -17.26 -20.05 -15.23
C THR A 69 -16.51 -18.74 -14.92
N LEU A 70 -17.15 -17.83 -14.17
CA LEU A 70 -16.52 -16.57 -13.74
C LEU A 70 -15.36 -16.79 -12.76
N MET A 71 -15.51 -17.75 -11.84
CA MET A 71 -14.44 -18.12 -10.90
C MET A 71 -13.23 -18.72 -11.61
N ILE A 72 -13.45 -19.53 -12.63
CA ILE A 72 -12.37 -20.11 -13.45
C ILE A 72 -11.60 -19.01 -14.17
N GLU A 73 -12.29 -18.12 -14.87
CA GLU A 73 -11.65 -17.01 -15.56
C GLU A 73 -10.86 -16.09 -14.62
N GLN A 74 -11.38 -15.81 -13.43
CA GLN A 74 -10.70 -14.99 -12.45
C GLN A 74 -9.46 -15.67 -11.89
N THR A 75 -9.56 -16.97 -11.61
CA THR A 75 -8.42 -17.77 -11.14
C THR A 75 -7.34 -17.86 -12.22
N GLU A 76 -7.71 -18.11 -13.49
CA GLU A 76 -6.76 -18.14 -14.61
C GLU A 76 -6.05 -16.80 -14.82
N ARG A 77 -6.77 -15.69 -14.71
CA ARG A 77 -6.17 -14.34 -14.81
C ARG A 77 -5.23 -14.05 -13.65
N ALA A 78 -5.61 -14.42 -12.41
CA ALA A 78 -4.73 -14.25 -11.26
C ALA A 78 -3.48 -15.11 -11.39
N ILE A 79 -3.63 -16.35 -11.84
CA ILE A 79 -2.51 -17.24 -12.16
C ILE A 79 -1.62 -16.60 -13.24
N ALA A 80 -2.18 -16.02 -14.29
CA ALA A 80 -1.39 -15.39 -15.35
C ALA A 80 -0.55 -14.21 -14.86
N GLU A 81 -1.11 -13.39 -13.96
CA GLU A 81 -0.50 -12.18 -13.42
C GLU A 81 0.52 -12.44 -12.30
N ALA A 82 0.40 -13.55 -11.56
CA ALA A 82 1.25 -13.86 -10.41
C ALA A 82 2.62 -14.42 -10.80
N ASP A 83 3.61 -14.22 -9.93
CA ASP A 83 4.93 -14.88 -10.02
C ASP A 83 4.96 -16.17 -9.21
N ARG A 84 4.19 -16.22 -8.11
CA ARG A 84 4.05 -17.34 -7.18
C ARG A 84 2.58 -17.61 -6.87
N LEU A 85 2.24 -18.84 -6.58
CA LEU A 85 0.87 -19.24 -6.26
C LEU A 85 0.81 -19.88 -4.87
N ILE A 86 -0.23 -19.53 -4.11
CA ILE A 86 -0.61 -20.24 -2.89
C ILE A 86 -1.98 -20.86 -3.14
N VAL A 87 -2.03 -22.18 -3.17
CA VAL A 87 -3.28 -22.93 -3.20
C VAL A 87 -3.76 -23.12 -1.76
N LEU A 88 -4.92 -22.54 -1.43
CA LEU A 88 -5.50 -22.60 -0.09
C LEU A 88 -6.62 -23.63 -0.04
N VAL A 89 -6.55 -24.53 0.93
CA VAL A 89 -7.55 -25.56 1.21
C VAL A 89 -8.01 -25.51 2.67
N ASP A 90 -9.15 -26.13 2.96
CA ASP A 90 -9.74 -26.16 4.31
C ASP A 90 -9.41 -27.48 5.01
N GLY A 91 -8.57 -27.43 6.04
CA GLY A 91 -8.14 -28.62 6.80
C GLY A 91 -9.24 -29.37 7.50
N ARG A 92 -10.36 -28.70 7.79
CA ARG A 92 -11.55 -29.33 8.44
C ARG A 92 -12.46 -30.05 7.47
N ALA A 93 -12.49 -29.60 6.21
CA ALA A 93 -13.39 -30.16 5.20
C ALA A 93 -12.78 -31.35 4.44
N GLY A 94 -11.47 -31.59 4.57
CA GLY A 94 -10.75 -32.55 3.75
C GLY A 94 -10.65 -32.14 2.28
N VAL A 95 -10.08 -33.03 1.45
CA VAL A 95 -9.90 -32.77 0.01
C VAL A 95 -11.20 -32.93 -0.75
N THR A 96 -11.56 -31.92 -1.54
CA THR A 96 -12.75 -31.90 -2.38
C THR A 96 -12.40 -31.97 -3.87
N PRO A 97 -13.36 -32.34 -4.76
CA PRO A 97 -13.12 -32.30 -6.21
C PRO A 97 -12.74 -30.91 -6.73
N GLN A 98 -13.25 -29.83 -6.10
CA GLN A 98 -12.90 -28.45 -6.45
C GLN A 98 -11.44 -28.15 -6.08
N ASP A 99 -10.93 -28.66 -4.94
CA ASP A 99 -9.53 -28.51 -4.55
C ASP A 99 -8.60 -29.22 -5.56
N GLN A 100 -8.99 -30.42 -6.02
CA GLN A 100 -8.26 -31.14 -7.06
C GLN A 100 -8.20 -30.36 -8.38
N TYR A 101 -9.32 -29.75 -8.78
CA TYR A 101 -9.39 -28.92 -9.98
C TYR A 101 -8.47 -27.69 -9.88
N VAL A 102 -8.53 -26.95 -8.78
CA VAL A 102 -7.66 -25.78 -8.54
C VAL A 102 -6.18 -26.20 -8.53
N ALA A 103 -5.87 -27.32 -7.87
CA ALA A 103 -4.50 -27.87 -7.86
C ALA A 103 -4.02 -28.23 -9.27
N GLN A 104 -4.89 -28.76 -10.13
CA GLN A 104 -4.56 -29.03 -11.53
C GLN A 104 -4.29 -27.78 -12.34
N LEU A 105 -5.09 -26.70 -12.16
CA LEU A 105 -4.84 -25.40 -12.79
C LEU A 105 -3.50 -24.82 -12.35
N ALA A 106 -3.23 -24.86 -11.05
CA ALA A 106 -1.96 -24.38 -10.50
C ALA A 106 -0.76 -25.12 -11.11
N ARG A 107 -0.80 -26.45 -11.18
CA ARG A 107 0.27 -27.28 -11.79
C ARG A 107 0.48 -26.96 -13.28
N ARG A 108 -0.60 -26.80 -14.04
CA ARG A 108 -0.55 -26.48 -15.48
C ARG A 108 0.06 -25.11 -15.77
N SER A 109 0.03 -24.21 -14.81
CA SER A 109 0.61 -22.86 -14.97
C SER A 109 2.14 -22.88 -15.10
N GLY A 110 2.82 -23.93 -14.63
CA GLY A 110 4.27 -24.03 -14.58
C GLY A 110 4.93 -23.07 -13.60
N LYS A 111 4.14 -22.35 -12.79
CA LYS A 111 4.64 -21.41 -11.78
C LYS A 111 4.93 -22.14 -10.47
N PRO A 112 5.85 -21.64 -9.64
CA PRO A 112 6.06 -22.17 -8.29
C PRO A 112 4.78 -22.05 -7.47
N VAL A 113 4.39 -23.16 -6.83
CA VAL A 113 3.13 -23.29 -6.08
C VAL A 113 3.44 -23.81 -4.68
N LEU A 114 2.84 -23.18 -3.66
CA LEU A 114 2.78 -23.73 -2.32
C LEU A 114 1.34 -24.10 -1.97
N LEU A 115 1.19 -25.23 -1.25
CA LEU A 115 -0.09 -25.68 -0.72
C LEU A 115 -0.22 -25.26 0.73
N ALA A 116 -1.23 -24.46 1.06
CA ALA A 116 -1.54 -24.04 2.43
C ALA A 116 -2.83 -24.70 2.89
N VAL A 117 -2.76 -25.43 4.01
CA VAL A 117 -3.90 -26.05 4.68
C VAL A 117 -4.34 -25.12 5.81
N ASN A 118 -5.47 -24.46 5.64
CA ASN A 118 -6.00 -23.49 6.60
C ASN A 118 -6.97 -24.13 7.60
N LYS A 119 -7.22 -23.42 8.71
CA LYS A 119 -8.12 -23.84 9.80
C LYS A 119 -7.60 -25.06 10.56
N THR A 120 -6.26 -25.12 10.74
CA THR A 120 -5.62 -26.22 11.46
C THR A 120 -5.54 -25.99 12.97
N GLU A 121 -6.11 -24.91 13.50
CA GLU A 121 -6.17 -24.64 14.93
C GLU A 121 -6.83 -25.77 15.68
N GLY A 122 -6.15 -26.28 16.72
CA GLY A 122 -6.63 -27.34 17.57
C GLY A 122 -6.41 -28.77 17.05
N PHE A 123 -5.74 -28.92 15.90
CA PHE A 123 -5.36 -30.22 15.34
C PHE A 123 -3.84 -30.42 15.46
N ASP A 124 -3.42 -31.68 15.52
CA ASP A 124 -2.04 -32.03 15.24
C ASP A 124 -1.72 -31.71 13.77
N HIS A 125 -0.64 -30.96 13.56
CA HIS A 125 -0.31 -30.42 12.23
C HIS A 125 -0.05 -31.53 11.21
N ASP A 126 0.63 -32.61 11.61
CA ASP A 126 0.97 -33.72 10.72
C ASP A 126 -0.28 -34.47 10.27
N ILE A 127 -1.24 -34.64 11.18
CA ILE A 127 -2.53 -35.29 10.89
C ILE A 127 -3.39 -34.38 10.00
N ALA A 128 -3.43 -33.09 10.29
CA ALA A 128 -4.26 -32.12 9.56
C ALA A 128 -3.85 -31.98 8.08
N VAL A 129 -2.59 -32.24 7.72
CA VAL A 129 -2.08 -32.08 6.36
C VAL A 129 -1.99 -33.39 5.57
N ALA A 130 -2.14 -34.55 6.23
CA ALA A 130 -1.85 -35.87 5.64
C ALA A 130 -2.65 -36.13 4.33
N ASP A 131 -3.94 -35.86 4.32
CA ASP A 131 -4.82 -36.10 3.17
C ASP A 131 -4.48 -35.18 1.98
N PHE A 132 -3.87 -34.03 2.22
CA PHE A 132 -3.64 -33.04 1.18
C PHE A 132 -2.40 -33.31 0.32
N HIS A 133 -1.56 -34.27 0.71
CA HIS A 133 -0.43 -34.74 -0.13
C HIS A 133 -0.91 -35.29 -1.49
N GLN A 134 -2.14 -35.84 -1.56
CA GLN A 134 -2.71 -36.33 -2.81
C GLN A 134 -2.90 -35.25 -3.88
N LEU A 135 -2.91 -33.96 -3.51
CA LEU A 135 -3.00 -32.86 -4.46
C LEU A 135 -1.71 -32.68 -5.30
N GLY A 136 -0.58 -33.26 -4.87
CA GLY A 136 0.66 -33.26 -5.64
C GLY A 136 1.26 -31.88 -5.86
N LEU A 137 1.17 -30.98 -4.86
CA LEU A 137 1.71 -29.63 -4.87
C LEU A 137 2.89 -29.44 -3.92
N GLY A 138 3.57 -30.52 -3.54
CA GLY A 138 4.67 -30.50 -2.57
C GLY A 138 4.19 -30.69 -1.13
N LEU A 139 5.01 -30.26 -0.17
CA LEU A 139 4.68 -30.36 1.26
C LEU A 139 3.61 -29.34 1.62
N PRO A 140 2.47 -29.79 2.23
CA PRO A 140 1.44 -28.87 2.66
C PRO A 140 1.89 -28.06 3.87
N HIS A 141 1.62 -26.74 3.90
CA HIS A 141 1.91 -25.84 5.00
C HIS A 141 0.67 -25.69 5.89
N PRO A 142 0.67 -26.16 7.15
CA PRO A 142 -0.45 -25.94 8.07
C PRO A 142 -0.47 -24.50 8.55
N ILE A 143 -1.64 -23.85 8.47
CA ILE A 143 -1.86 -22.48 8.94
C ILE A 143 -3.19 -22.33 9.65
N ALA A 144 -3.28 -21.31 10.51
CA ALA A 144 -4.55 -20.81 11.04
C ALA A 144 -4.62 -19.30 10.81
N ALA A 145 -5.10 -18.92 9.61
CA ALA A 145 -5.08 -17.52 9.16
C ALA A 145 -5.85 -16.57 10.09
N ALA A 146 -6.95 -17.04 10.70
CA ALA A 146 -7.73 -16.26 11.67
C ALA A 146 -6.97 -15.93 12.96
N HIS A 147 -5.95 -16.72 13.29
CA HIS A 147 -5.11 -16.58 14.48
C HIS A 147 -3.69 -16.11 14.16
N ASP A 148 -3.41 -15.76 12.90
CA ASP A 148 -2.09 -15.36 12.40
C ASP A 148 -0.99 -16.42 12.60
N GLN A 149 -1.37 -17.70 12.72
CA GLN A 149 -0.43 -18.80 12.93
C GLN A 149 0.05 -19.35 11.59
N GLY A 150 1.37 -19.49 11.43
CA GLY A 150 2.00 -20.02 10.22
C GLY A 150 2.00 -19.09 9.02
N VAL A 151 1.41 -17.87 9.11
CA VAL A 151 1.25 -16.94 7.98
C VAL A 151 2.61 -16.38 7.52
N VAL A 152 3.47 -15.97 8.45
CA VAL A 152 4.78 -15.41 8.11
C VAL A 152 5.67 -16.50 7.49
N SER A 153 5.72 -17.70 8.08
CA SER A 153 6.53 -18.79 7.53
C SER A 153 6.04 -19.28 6.16
N LEU A 154 4.71 -19.22 5.90
CA LEU A 154 4.16 -19.47 4.57
C LEU A 154 4.61 -18.42 3.56
N LEU A 155 4.63 -17.13 3.94
CA LEU A 155 5.14 -16.05 3.09
C LEU A 155 6.64 -16.22 2.80
N GLU A 156 7.45 -16.51 3.82
CA GLU A 156 8.88 -16.75 3.67
C GLU A 156 9.14 -17.92 2.72
N ALA A 157 8.45 -19.04 2.90
CA ALA A 157 8.56 -20.20 2.02
C ALA A 157 8.08 -19.88 0.59
N THR A 158 7.03 -19.06 0.44
CA THR A 158 6.54 -18.65 -0.88
C THR A 158 7.55 -17.77 -1.62
N LEU A 159 8.28 -16.93 -0.90
CA LEU A 159 9.24 -15.96 -1.45
C LEU A 159 10.67 -16.51 -1.46
N ASP A 160 10.89 -17.74 -1.03
CA ASP A 160 12.20 -18.38 -1.03
C ASP A 160 12.84 -18.40 -2.43
N GLY A 161 14.13 -18.08 -2.49
CA GLY A 161 14.87 -17.93 -3.73
C GLY A 161 14.58 -16.66 -4.52
N LEU A 162 13.66 -15.80 -4.04
CA LEU A 162 13.52 -14.44 -4.54
C LEU A 162 14.38 -13.53 -3.67
N VAL A 163 15.51 -13.13 -4.19
CA VAL A 163 16.33 -12.10 -3.54
C VAL A 163 15.60 -10.77 -3.74
N ALA A 164 15.46 -9.98 -2.68
CA ALA A 164 15.17 -8.56 -2.84
C ALA A 164 16.26 -8.02 -3.75
N ASP A 165 15.89 -7.64 -4.97
CA ASP A 165 16.82 -7.29 -6.05
C ASP A 165 17.88 -6.34 -5.48
N PRO A 166 19.15 -6.76 -5.32
CA PRO A 166 20.19 -5.83 -5.00
C PRO A 166 20.21 -4.85 -6.18
N GLN A 167 20.30 -3.56 -5.92
CA GLN A 167 20.29 -2.48 -6.90
C GLN A 167 21.50 -2.54 -7.85
N ASP A 168 21.71 -3.68 -8.51
CA ASP A 168 22.77 -3.92 -9.51
C ASP A 168 22.35 -3.58 -10.94
N GLY A 169 21.27 -2.82 -11.10
CA GLY A 169 21.00 -2.10 -12.35
C GLY A 169 21.88 -0.83 -12.42
N PRO A 170 22.09 -0.25 -13.62
CA PRO A 170 22.80 1.01 -13.74
C PRO A 170 22.19 2.01 -12.78
N GLU A 171 23.04 2.66 -11.99
CA GLU A 171 22.66 3.59 -10.93
C GLU A 171 21.60 4.56 -11.44
N ILE A 172 20.34 4.31 -11.07
CA ILE A 172 19.19 5.07 -11.55
C ILE A 172 19.29 6.43 -10.85
N THR A 173 19.96 7.37 -11.53
CA THR A 173 20.17 8.72 -11.05
C THR A 173 18.93 9.57 -11.30
N GLY A 174 18.57 10.41 -10.31
CA GLY A 174 17.49 11.37 -10.43
C GLY A 174 16.18 10.98 -9.72
N ILE A 175 15.18 11.85 -9.85
CA ILE A 175 13.88 11.70 -9.19
C ILE A 175 13.05 10.65 -9.94
N LYS A 176 12.67 9.57 -9.23
CA LYS A 176 11.79 8.52 -9.77
C LYS A 176 10.34 9.00 -9.75
N VAL A 177 9.73 9.14 -10.92
CA VAL A 177 8.37 9.67 -11.09
C VAL A 177 7.46 8.63 -11.73
N ALA A 178 6.36 8.28 -11.06
CA ALA A 178 5.28 7.51 -11.65
C ALA A 178 4.14 8.44 -12.10
N VAL A 179 3.58 8.20 -13.29
CA VAL A 179 2.40 8.90 -13.78
C VAL A 179 1.25 7.92 -13.83
N ILE A 180 0.27 8.10 -12.94
CA ILE A 180 -0.89 7.21 -12.78
C ILE A 180 -2.20 7.96 -12.98
N GLY A 181 -3.29 7.23 -13.13
CA GLY A 181 -4.63 7.77 -13.33
C GLY A 181 -5.50 6.79 -14.12
N ARG A 182 -6.78 7.09 -14.25
CA ARG A 182 -7.73 6.28 -15.03
C ARG A 182 -7.33 6.16 -16.51
N PRO A 183 -7.88 5.19 -17.25
CA PRO A 183 -7.75 5.16 -18.71
C PRO A 183 -8.23 6.47 -19.35
N ASN A 184 -7.62 6.87 -20.45
CA ASN A 184 -8.00 8.04 -21.29
C ASN A 184 -7.89 9.44 -20.64
N VAL A 185 -7.40 9.59 -19.38
CA VAL A 185 -7.15 10.90 -18.77
C VAL A 185 -5.98 11.67 -19.38
N GLY A 186 -5.20 11.04 -20.29
CA GLY A 186 -4.11 11.67 -21.01
C GLY A 186 -2.71 11.40 -20.43
N LYS A 187 -2.52 10.32 -19.66
CA LYS A 187 -1.20 9.90 -19.12
C LYS A 187 -0.14 9.79 -20.20
N SER A 188 -0.41 9.02 -21.27
CA SER A 188 0.52 8.80 -22.38
C SER A 188 0.87 10.11 -23.08
N THR A 189 -0.09 11.03 -23.22
CA THR A 189 0.15 12.37 -23.79
C THR A 189 1.08 13.19 -22.88
N LEU A 190 0.84 13.16 -21.56
CA LEU A 190 1.70 13.84 -20.60
C LEU A 190 3.12 13.26 -20.61
N ILE A 191 3.26 11.94 -20.56
CA ILE A 191 4.57 11.27 -20.62
C ILE A 191 5.32 11.64 -21.90
N ASN A 192 4.65 11.58 -23.06
CA ASN A 192 5.27 11.97 -24.33
C ASN A 192 5.71 13.45 -24.33
N ARG A 193 4.92 14.33 -23.70
CA ARG A 193 5.27 15.74 -23.54
C ARG A 193 6.45 15.95 -22.59
N LEU A 194 6.55 15.18 -21.52
CA LEU A 194 7.67 15.23 -20.58
C LEU A 194 8.96 14.74 -21.22
N LEU A 195 8.90 13.66 -21.98
CA LEU A 195 10.06 13.08 -22.66
C LEU A 195 10.55 13.96 -23.83
N GLY A 196 9.64 14.65 -24.54
CA GLY A 196 9.95 15.58 -25.62
C GLY A 196 11.04 15.08 -26.58
N GLU A 197 11.85 16.01 -27.13
CA GLU A 197 13.03 15.72 -27.92
C GLU A 197 14.29 15.38 -27.10
N ASN A 198 14.25 15.61 -25.78
CA ASN A 198 15.36 15.42 -24.84
C ASN A 198 15.42 14.01 -24.24
N ARG A 199 15.22 12.97 -25.05
CA ARG A 199 15.48 11.60 -24.64
C ARG A 199 16.99 11.41 -24.43
N LEU A 200 17.43 11.26 -23.19
CA LEU A 200 18.65 10.52 -22.94
C LEU A 200 18.42 9.12 -23.51
N VAL A 201 19.31 8.69 -24.38
CA VAL A 201 19.23 7.42 -25.13
C VAL A 201 18.81 6.32 -24.16
N ALA A 202 17.59 5.81 -24.32
CA ALA A 202 17.14 4.67 -23.55
C ALA A 202 18.06 3.50 -23.95
N PHE A 203 18.81 2.96 -23.01
CA PHE A 203 19.56 1.73 -23.20
C PHE A 203 18.55 0.62 -23.50
N ASP A 204 18.44 0.24 -24.78
CA ASP A 204 17.80 -0.99 -25.22
C ASP A 204 18.73 -2.15 -24.82
N GLN A 205 18.61 -2.67 -23.62
CA GLN A 205 19.10 -4.01 -23.32
C GLN A 205 18.04 -5.02 -23.75
N PRO A 206 18.34 -5.87 -24.78
CA PRO A 206 17.46 -6.98 -25.14
C PRO A 206 17.53 -8.02 -24.02
N GLY A 207 16.40 -8.33 -23.39
CA GLY A 207 16.32 -9.44 -22.42
C GLY A 207 15.39 -9.23 -21.22
N THR A 208 14.88 -8.02 -20.98
CA THR A 208 14.04 -7.72 -19.80
C THR A 208 12.56 -7.59 -20.15
N THR A 209 11.92 -8.68 -20.54
CA THR A 209 10.49 -8.70 -20.92
C THR A 209 9.53 -8.61 -19.73
N ARG A 210 10.04 -8.56 -18.49
CA ARG A 210 9.22 -8.50 -17.25
C ARG A 210 9.43 -7.24 -16.40
N ASP A 211 10.49 -6.46 -16.64
CA ASP A 211 10.85 -5.32 -15.80
C ASP A 211 10.06 -4.05 -16.13
N ALA A 212 9.78 -3.22 -15.11
CA ALA A 212 9.19 -1.90 -15.30
C ALA A 212 10.08 -1.09 -16.24
N VAL A 213 9.51 -0.60 -17.32
CA VAL A 213 10.25 0.23 -18.27
C VAL A 213 10.56 1.55 -17.59
N MET A 214 11.82 1.72 -17.19
CA MET A 214 12.34 2.96 -16.62
C MET A 214 12.96 3.80 -17.74
N VAL A 215 12.47 5.02 -17.91
CA VAL A 215 12.97 5.94 -18.93
C VAL A 215 13.60 7.16 -18.26
N PRO A 216 14.94 7.26 -18.25
CA PRO A 216 15.63 8.45 -17.76
C PRO A 216 15.43 9.60 -18.75
N PHE A 217 15.26 10.80 -18.21
CA PHE A 217 15.25 12.04 -18.99
C PHE A 217 15.83 13.19 -18.16
N GLU A 218 16.26 14.25 -18.81
CA GLU A 218 16.75 15.46 -18.18
C GLU A 218 15.91 16.65 -18.62
N ARG A 219 15.57 17.51 -17.65
CA ARG A 219 14.87 18.75 -17.95
C ARG A 219 15.26 19.83 -16.94
N ASP A 220 15.53 21.02 -17.43
CA ASP A 220 15.96 22.18 -16.61
C ASP A 220 17.19 21.87 -15.72
N GLY A 221 18.14 21.04 -16.22
CA GLY A 221 19.35 20.62 -15.49
C GLY A 221 19.13 19.56 -14.41
N GLU A 222 17.89 19.05 -14.26
CA GLU A 222 17.55 18.02 -13.27
C GLU A 222 17.28 16.67 -13.97
N ARG A 223 17.72 15.59 -13.31
CA ARG A 223 17.52 14.23 -13.82
C ARG A 223 16.28 13.59 -13.21
N TYR A 224 15.51 12.97 -14.06
CA TYR A 224 14.30 12.23 -13.72
C TYR A 224 14.33 10.84 -14.31
N THR A 225 13.59 9.93 -13.69
CA THR A 225 13.31 8.61 -14.26
C THR A 225 11.81 8.35 -14.20
N LEU A 226 11.18 8.25 -15.37
CA LEU A 226 9.78 7.83 -15.47
C LEU A 226 9.68 6.32 -15.30
N ILE A 227 8.73 5.89 -14.46
CA ILE A 227 8.47 4.50 -14.14
C ILE A 227 7.22 4.03 -14.87
N ASP A 228 7.26 2.79 -15.38
CA ASP A 228 6.17 2.10 -16.09
C ASP A 228 5.64 2.83 -17.31
N THR A 229 6.55 3.13 -18.25
CA THR A 229 6.20 3.72 -19.56
C THR A 229 5.78 2.66 -20.60
N ALA A 230 5.56 1.40 -20.20
CA ALA A 230 5.28 0.29 -21.13
C ALA A 230 4.05 0.51 -22.02
N GLY A 231 3.02 1.22 -21.51
CA GLY A 231 1.85 1.64 -22.30
C GLY A 231 2.18 2.63 -23.43
N VAL A 232 3.28 3.38 -23.32
CA VAL A 232 3.66 4.42 -24.29
C VAL A 232 4.48 3.85 -25.44
N ARG A 233 5.37 2.86 -25.19
CA ARG A 233 6.22 2.25 -26.25
C ARG A 233 5.43 1.38 -27.23
N ARG A 234 4.36 0.70 -26.82
CA ARG A 234 3.57 -0.16 -27.70
C ARG A 234 2.75 0.59 -28.76
N ARG A 235 2.41 1.87 -28.54
CA ARG A 235 1.66 2.69 -29.49
C ARG A 235 2.44 3.12 -30.75
N ALA A 236 3.75 2.98 -30.77
CA ALA A 236 4.53 3.32 -31.94
C ALA A 236 4.41 2.26 -33.09
N ARG A 237 3.79 1.11 -32.85
CA ARG A 237 3.78 0.00 -33.83
C ARG A 237 2.46 -0.72 -34.09
N VAL A 238 1.39 -0.54 -33.34
CA VAL A 238 0.11 -1.26 -33.57
C VAL A 238 -1.10 -0.42 -33.15
N GLU A 239 -2.05 -0.29 -34.06
CA GLU A 239 -3.39 0.25 -33.87
C GLU A 239 -4.15 -0.43 -32.71
N GLU A 240 -4.92 0.38 -31.96
CA GLU A 240 -6.05 0.00 -31.09
C GLU A 240 -5.93 -1.31 -30.28
N VAL A 241 -4.93 -1.41 -29.42
CA VAL A 241 -5.05 -2.35 -28.30
C VAL A 241 -5.57 -1.55 -27.09
N ILE A 242 -6.79 -1.86 -26.70
CA ILE A 242 -7.44 -1.38 -25.47
C ILE A 242 -6.39 -1.34 -24.35
N GLU A 243 -6.14 -0.15 -23.82
CA GLU A 243 -5.21 0.08 -22.72
C GLU A 243 -5.72 -0.69 -21.49
N LYS A 244 -5.32 -1.98 -21.40
CA LYS A 244 -5.67 -2.79 -20.23
C LYS A 244 -4.96 -2.19 -19.04
N PHE A 245 -5.74 -1.53 -18.19
CA PHE A 245 -5.29 -1.00 -16.91
C PHE A 245 -4.87 -2.19 -16.04
N SER A 246 -3.56 -2.32 -15.80
CA SER A 246 -3.03 -3.33 -14.90
C SER A 246 -2.85 -2.70 -13.52
N VAL A 247 -3.67 -3.09 -12.56
CA VAL A 247 -3.57 -2.65 -11.16
C VAL A 247 -2.20 -2.98 -10.60
N ILE A 248 -1.72 -4.19 -10.86
CA ILE A 248 -0.41 -4.66 -10.39
C ILE A 248 0.70 -3.71 -10.86
N LYS A 249 0.69 -3.32 -12.13
CA LYS A 249 1.68 -2.38 -12.66
C LYS A 249 1.58 -1.01 -12.00
N THR A 250 0.36 -0.52 -11.77
CA THR A 250 0.15 0.74 -11.05
C THR A 250 0.69 0.66 -9.63
N LEU A 251 0.43 -0.44 -8.91
CA LEU A 251 0.95 -0.65 -7.56
C LEU A 251 2.48 -0.75 -7.55
N GLN A 252 3.07 -1.47 -8.49
CA GLN A 252 4.53 -1.57 -8.66
C GLN A 252 5.15 -0.20 -8.99
N ALA A 253 4.51 0.59 -9.85
CA ALA A 253 4.95 1.94 -10.17
C ALA A 253 4.91 2.86 -8.95
N ILE A 254 3.83 2.83 -8.16
CA ILE A 254 3.71 3.58 -6.91
C ILE A 254 4.83 3.18 -5.94
N GLU A 255 5.08 1.88 -5.77
CA GLU A 255 6.09 1.39 -4.82
C GLU A 255 7.50 1.82 -5.21
N THR A 256 7.82 1.83 -6.48
CA THR A 256 9.16 2.18 -7.00
C THR A 256 9.40 3.69 -7.05
N ALA A 257 8.34 4.50 -7.15
CA ALA A 257 8.43 5.95 -7.30
C ALA A 257 8.87 6.68 -6.03
N ASN A 258 9.58 7.79 -6.21
CA ASN A 258 9.74 8.80 -5.16
C ASN A 258 8.55 9.75 -5.12
N VAL A 259 8.07 10.16 -6.30
CA VAL A 259 6.93 11.07 -6.46
C VAL A 259 5.94 10.45 -7.44
N VAL A 260 4.68 10.50 -7.08
CA VAL A 260 3.58 10.03 -7.92
C VAL A 260 2.78 11.22 -8.42
N VAL A 261 2.64 11.33 -9.74
CA VAL A 261 1.76 12.29 -10.40
C VAL A 261 0.45 11.60 -10.72
N VAL A 262 -0.63 12.00 -10.05
CA VAL A 262 -1.97 11.48 -10.34
C VAL A 262 -2.67 12.39 -11.33
N VAL A 263 -2.99 11.84 -12.50
CA VAL A 263 -3.64 12.56 -13.61
C VAL A 263 -5.13 12.30 -13.59
N MET A 264 -5.91 13.36 -13.53
CA MET A 264 -7.37 13.36 -13.58
C MET A 264 -7.85 14.11 -14.83
N ASP A 265 -9.08 13.87 -15.27
CA ASP A 265 -9.69 14.54 -16.42
C ASP A 265 -10.56 15.70 -15.94
N ALA A 266 -10.31 16.92 -16.43
CA ALA A 266 -11.09 18.10 -16.11
C ALA A 266 -12.54 18.04 -16.62
N GLN A 267 -12.80 17.25 -17.66
CA GLN A 267 -14.13 17.11 -18.28
C GLN A 267 -15.01 16.11 -17.50
N GLU A 268 -14.39 15.28 -16.68
CA GLU A 268 -15.09 14.30 -15.85
C GLU A 268 -14.98 14.72 -14.38
N ASN A 269 -16.07 14.56 -13.63
CA ASN A 269 -15.99 14.77 -12.18
C ASN A 269 -14.96 13.81 -11.57
N VAL A 270 -14.31 14.23 -10.46
CA VAL A 270 -13.46 13.35 -9.66
C VAL A 270 -14.26 12.10 -9.30
N ALA A 271 -13.90 10.98 -9.89
CA ALA A 271 -14.59 9.71 -9.68
C ALA A 271 -14.09 9.03 -8.37
N GLU A 272 -14.87 8.09 -7.85
CA GLU A 272 -14.45 7.25 -6.71
C GLU A 272 -13.10 6.57 -6.97
N GLN A 273 -12.82 6.25 -8.22
CA GLN A 273 -11.55 5.67 -8.67
C GLN A 273 -10.35 6.57 -8.50
N ASP A 274 -10.52 7.85 -8.79
CA ASP A 274 -9.45 8.83 -8.60
C ASP A 274 -9.16 8.96 -7.09
N ALA A 275 -10.21 8.98 -6.26
CA ALA A 275 -10.08 9.00 -4.80
C ALA A 275 -9.42 7.73 -4.26
N SER A 276 -9.76 6.55 -4.78
CA SER A 276 -9.16 5.28 -4.40
C SER A 276 -7.67 5.20 -4.77
N LEU A 277 -7.31 5.64 -5.98
CA LEU A 277 -5.90 5.73 -6.40
C LEU A 277 -5.10 6.67 -5.50
N LEU A 278 -5.66 7.83 -5.19
CA LEU A 278 -5.04 8.80 -4.27
C LEU A 278 -4.86 8.21 -2.88
N GLY A 279 -5.89 7.54 -2.35
CA GLY A 279 -5.81 6.81 -1.09
C GLY A 279 -4.65 5.82 -1.07
N THR A 280 -4.50 5.03 -2.12
CA THR A 280 -3.39 4.07 -2.27
C THR A 280 -2.02 4.75 -2.25
N VAL A 281 -1.84 5.87 -2.96
CA VAL A 281 -0.57 6.62 -2.96
C VAL A 281 -0.23 7.15 -1.56
N ILE A 282 -1.24 7.71 -0.87
CA ILE A 282 -1.08 8.25 0.49
C ILE A 282 -0.74 7.15 1.49
N GLU A 283 -1.41 6.02 1.43
CA GLU A 283 -1.15 4.85 2.29
C GLU A 283 0.24 4.25 2.05
N GLN A 284 0.69 4.20 0.79
CA GLN A 284 2.06 3.81 0.48
C GLN A 284 3.10 4.85 0.93
N GLY A 285 2.64 6.04 1.30
CA GLY A 285 3.49 7.10 1.80
C GLY A 285 4.32 7.78 0.71
N ARG A 286 3.89 7.68 -0.55
CA ARG A 286 4.63 8.32 -1.65
C ARG A 286 4.27 9.78 -1.77
N ALA A 287 5.26 10.59 -2.10
CA ALA A 287 5.08 12.00 -2.36
C ALA A 287 4.15 12.18 -3.58
N LEU A 288 3.24 13.16 -3.53
CA LEU A 288 2.07 13.26 -4.38
C LEU A 288 1.97 14.64 -5.05
N VAL A 289 1.72 14.64 -6.35
CA VAL A 289 1.36 15.83 -7.12
C VAL A 289 0.10 15.51 -7.92
N LEU A 290 -0.87 16.43 -7.92
CA LEU A 290 -2.15 16.28 -8.61
C LEU A 290 -2.13 17.07 -9.92
N ALA A 291 -2.57 16.44 -11.01
CA ALA A 291 -2.64 17.04 -12.34
C ALA A 291 -4.04 16.87 -12.93
N VAL A 292 -4.79 17.96 -13.06
CA VAL A 292 -6.08 17.99 -13.75
C VAL A 292 -5.82 18.35 -15.21
N ASN A 293 -5.89 17.34 -16.07
CA ASN A 293 -5.57 17.45 -17.48
C ASN A 293 -6.79 17.80 -18.34
N LYS A 294 -6.57 18.14 -19.60
CA LYS A 294 -7.56 18.58 -20.59
C LYS A 294 -8.23 19.91 -20.21
N TRP A 295 -7.51 20.75 -19.44
CA TRP A 295 -8.00 22.06 -18.99
C TRP A 295 -8.29 23.04 -20.12
N ASP A 296 -7.64 22.83 -21.28
CA ASP A 296 -7.88 23.55 -22.52
C ASP A 296 -9.30 23.36 -23.07
N ASN A 297 -9.93 22.23 -22.79
CA ASN A 297 -11.30 21.93 -23.24
C ASN A 297 -12.39 22.51 -22.32
N ILE A 298 -12.01 23.15 -21.22
CA ILE A 298 -12.97 23.74 -20.25
C ILE A 298 -13.24 25.20 -20.59
N PRO A 299 -14.51 25.57 -20.86
CA PRO A 299 -14.92 26.97 -21.02
C PRO A 299 -14.51 27.83 -19.83
N THR A 300 -14.04 29.05 -20.08
CA THR A 300 -13.52 29.95 -19.03
C THR A 300 -14.54 30.19 -17.91
N GLU A 301 -15.80 30.29 -18.27
CA GLU A 301 -16.92 30.54 -17.33
C GLU A 301 -17.16 29.38 -16.35
N GLN A 302 -16.73 28.14 -16.71
CA GLN A 302 -16.92 26.95 -15.87
C GLN A 302 -15.70 26.62 -15.03
N ARG A 303 -14.57 27.26 -15.29
CA ARG A 303 -13.27 26.89 -14.65
C ARG A 303 -13.29 27.02 -13.14
N ASP A 304 -13.86 28.12 -12.62
CA ASP A 304 -13.89 28.36 -11.18
C ASP A 304 -14.85 27.38 -10.47
N LEU A 305 -15.97 27.04 -11.09
CA LEU A 305 -16.90 26.04 -10.58
C LEU A 305 -16.25 24.66 -10.49
N ILE A 306 -15.60 24.21 -11.58
CA ILE A 306 -14.94 22.91 -11.64
C ILE A 306 -13.77 22.86 -10.65
N ARG A 307 -12.99 23.95 -10.53
CA ARG A 307 -11.91 24.04 -9.54
C ARG A 307 -12.46 23.85 -8.12
N GLY A 308 -13.50 24.59 -7.74
CA GLY A 308 -14.12 24.45 -6.42
C GLY A 308 -14.66 23.04 -6.14
N GLN A 309 -15.27 22.39 -7.14
CA GLN A 309 -15.75 21.00 -7.01
C GLN A 309 -14.60 20.00 -6.80
N ILE A 310 -13.48 20.15 -7.52
CA ILE A 310 -12.31 19.30 -7.38
C ILE A 310 -11.67 19.50 -6.00
N GLU A 311 -11.45 20.75 -5.59
CA GLU A 311 -10.87 21.08 -4.28
C GLU A 311 -11.73 20.54 -3.13
N GLN A 312 -13.06 20.65 -3.23
CA GLN A 312 -13.97 20.09 -2.24
C GLN A 312 -13.89 18.58 -2.13
N ARG A 313 -13.79 17.87 -3.25
CA ARG A 313 -13.69 16.40 -3.27
C ARG A 313 -12.32 15.87 -2.82
N LEU A 314 -11.28 16.67 -2.98
CA LEU A 314 -9.89 16.30 -2.66
C LEU A 314 -9.40 16.85 -1.31
N GLN A 315 -10.30 17.27 -0.41
CA GLN A 315 -9.93 17.79 0.91
C GLN A 315 -9.02 16.85 1.72
N PHE A 316 -9.13 15.53 1.52
CA PHE A 316 -8.27 14.55 2.18
C PHE A 316 -6.83 14.56 1.66
N ALA A 317 -6.58 15.17 0.49
CA ALA A 317 -5.29 15.32 -0.17
C ALA A 317 -4.89 16.82 -0.32
N ASP A 318 -5.43 17.71 0.52
CA ASP A 318 -5.22 19.17 0.51
C ASP A 318 -3.74 19.58 0.62
N PHE A 319 -2.91 18.70 1.15
CA PHE A 319 -1.46 18.90 1.26
C PHE A 319 -0.72 18.73 -0.07
N ALA A 320 -1.34 18.13 -1.09
CA ALA A 320 -0.73 17.89 -2.39
C ALA A 320 -0.92 19.09 -3.33
N PRO A 321 0.13 19.55 -4.02
CA PRO A 321 -0.03 20.61 -5.01
C PRO A 321 -0.92 20.15 -6.16
N LEU A 322 -1.87 21.00 -6.52
CA LEU A 322 -2.85 20.77 -7.58
C LEU A 322 -2.54 21.66 -8.78
N HIS A 323 -2.36 21.05 -9.96
CA HIS A 323 -2.10 21.74 -11.22
C HIS A 323 -3.18 21.48 -12.25
N PHE A 324 -3.62 22.54 -12.92
CA PHE A 324 -4.50 22.46 -14.08
C PHE A 324 -3.64 22.55 -15.33
N ILE A 325 -3.61 21.47 -16.11
CA ILE A 325 -2.68 21.32 -17.25
C ILE A 325 -3.39 20.99 -18.56
N SER A 326 -2.72 21.26 -19.67
CA SER A 326 -3.00 20.65 -20.94
C SER A 326 -1.77 19.87 -21.42
N ALA A 327 -1.82 18.58 -21.27
CA ALA A 327 -0.74 17.71 -21.77
C ALA A 327 -0.57 17.82 -23.30
N ARG A 328 -1.68 18.11 -24.02
CA ARG A 328 -1.67 18.29 -25.48
C ARG A 328 -0.92 19.56 -25.88
N HIS A 329 -1.18 20.67 -25.23
CA HIS A 329 -0.61 21.99 -25.59
C HIS A 329 0.63 22.33 -24.74
N GLY A 330 0.90 21.60 -23.66
CA GLY A 330 2.05 21.82 -22.79
C GLY A 330 1.85 22.86 -21.68
N SER A 331 0.65 23.49 -21.61
CA SER A 331 0.36 24.48 -20.57
C SER A 331 0.38 23.85 -19.19
N GLY A 332 1.05 24.49 -18.21
CA GLY A 332 1.14 24.02 -16.80
C GLY A 332 2.10 22.86 -16.57
N VAL A 333 2.68 22.24 -17.63
CA VAL A 333 3.55 21.06 -17.47
C VAL A 333 4.91 21.42 -16.84
N GLY A 334 5.45 22.61 -17.13
CA GLY A 334 6.67 23.10 -16.48
C GLY A 334 6.48 23.32 -14.97
N GLU A 335 5.36 23.92 -14.57
CA GLU A 335 5.00 24.14 -13.17
C GLU A 335 4.77 22.82 -12.43
N LEU A 336 4.17 21.83 -13.10
CA LEU A 336 3.99 20.48 -12.58
C LEU A 336 5.35 19.85 -12.20
N LEU A 337 6.35 19.91 -13.09
CA LEU A 337 7.69 19.40 -12.82
C LEU A 337 8.43 20.18 -11.72
N ALA A 338 8.26 21.50 -11.67
CA ALA A 338 8.79 22.29 -10.57
C ALA A 338 8.20 21.85 -9.22
N SER A 339 6.91 21.50 -9.18
CA SER A 339 6.28 20.94 -7.97
C SER A 339 6.77 19.53 -7.65
N VAL A 340 7.02 18.67 -8.65
CA VAL A 340 7.65 17.35 -8.42
C VAL A 340 8.98 17.49 -7.70
N ARG A 341 9.83 18.44 -8.08
CA ARG A 341 11.10 18.71 -7.39
C ARG A 341 10.90 19.16 -5.95
N LYS A 342 10.00 20.14 -5.73
CA LYS A 342 9.70 20.65 -4.39
C LYS A 342 9.18 19.56 -3.46
N VAL A 343 8.25 18.76 -3.94
CA VAL A 343 7.64 17.66 -3.19
C VAL A 343 8.67 16.55 -2.89
N TYR A 344 9.55 16.24 -3.84
CA TYR A 344 10.65 15.30 -3.62
C TYR A 344 11.61 15.83 -2.53
N ALA A 345 12.02 17.10 -2.62
CA ALA A 345 12.88 17.72 -1.61
C ALA A 345 12.24 17.72 -0.22
N ALA A 346 10.92 17.98 -0.13
CA ALA A 346 10.17 17.90 1.11
C ALA A 346 10.14 16.46 1.67
N ALA A 347 9.92 15.45 0.82
CA ALA A 347 9.92 14.04 1.22
C ALA A 347 11.28 13.54 1.71
N MET A 348 12.37 14.10 1.19
CA MET A 348 13.76 13.72 1.52
C MET A 348 14.37 14.59 2.62
N ARG A 349 13.61 15.54 3.16
CA ARG A 349 14.09 16.52 4.14
C ARG A 349 14.61 15.84 5.40
N ASP A 350 15.78 16.29 5.85
CA ASP A 350 16.32 15.95 7.16
C ASP A 350 15.74 16.86 8.24
N MET A 351 15.29 16.25 9.31
CA MET A 351 14.72 16.94 10.46
C MET A 351 15.46 16.48 11.71
N SER A 352 16.10 17.42 12.40
CA SER A 352 16.86 17.11 13.60
C SER A 352 15.96 16.78 14.79
N THR A 353 16.44 15.90 15.69
CA THR A 353 15.73 15.54 16.92
C THR A 353 15.34 16.76 17.78
N PRO A 354 16.21 17.79 17.97
CA PRO A 354 15.82 18.98 18.72
C PRO A 354 14.68 19.77 18.07
N GLU A 355 14.68 19.91 16.74
CA GLU A 355 13.61 20.61 16.01
C GLU A 355 12.29 19.86 16.13
N LEU A 356 12.30 18.53 15.88
CA LEU A 356 11.12 17.68 16.01
C LEU A 356 10.54 17.71 17.43
N THR A 357 11.42 17.69 18.44
CA THR A 357 11.01 17.73 19.86
C THR A 357 10.40 19.08 20.21
N ARG A 358 10.99 20.19 19.75
CA ARG A 358 10.44 21.53 19.96
C ARG A 358 9.05 21.70 19.36
N VAL A 359 8.83 21.16 18.14
CA VAL A 359 7.51 21.18 17.51
C VAL A 359 6.50 20.32 18.29
N LEU A 360 6.94 19.16 18.83
CA LEU A 360 6.12 18.32 19.68
C LEU A 360 5.69 19.06 20.97
N GLU A 361 6.61 19.72 21.65
CA GLU A 361 6.36 20.49 22.87
C GLU A 361 5.34 21.60 22.60
N ALA A 362 5.54 22.40 21.54
CA ALA A 362 4.58 23.43 21.14
C ALA A 362 3.20 22.86 20.77
N ALA A 363 3.13 21.70 20.14
CA ALA A 363 1.89 21.02 19.85
C ALA A 363 1.15 20.57 21.12
N ILE A 364 1.88 20.04 22.10
CA ILE A 364 1.33 19.62 23.40
C ILE A 364 0.85 20.81 24.22
N GLU A 365 1.58 21.93 24.21
CA GLU A 365 1.16 23.18 24.88
C GLU A 365 -0.14 23.73 24.28
N SER A 366 -0.26 23.71 22.96
CA SER A 366 -1.45 24.15 22.24
C SER A 366 -2.66 23.23 22.50
N HIS A 367 -2.47 21.91 22.40
CA HIS A 367 -3.51 20.90 22.59
C HIS A 367 -2.93 19.70 23.31
N GLN A 368 -3.27 19.53 24.58
CA GLN A 368 -2.81 18.39 25.38
C GLN A 368 -3.44 17.08 24.89
N PRO A 369 -2.69 15.95 24.91
CA PRO A 369 -3.26 14.65 24.64
C PRO A 369 -4.42 14.35 25.60
N PRO A 370 -5.48 13.69 25.14
CA PRO A 370 -6.61 13.35 25.99
C PRO A 370 -6.22 12.38 27.10
N LEU A 371 -6.99 12.40 28.19
CA LEU A 371 -6.83 11.45 29.29
C LEU A 371 -7.37 10.09 28.85
N VAL A 372 -6.62 9.03 29.16
CA VAL A 372 -7.06 7.65 28.96
C VAL A 372 -7.13 6.95 30.30
N SER A 373 -8.32 6.46 30.67
CA SER A 373 -8.58 5.84 31.97
C SER A 373 -8.10 6.70 33.16
N GLY A 374 -8.30 8.03 33.10
CA GLY A 374 -7.88 8.97 34.12
C GLY A 374 -6.38 9.27 34.19
N ARG A 375 -5.59 8.73 33.26
CA ARG A 375 -4.13 8.94 33.18
C ARG A 375 -3.76 9.82 32.00
N ARG A 376 -2.73 10.67 32.18
CA ARG A 376 -2.20 11.52 31.10
C ARG A 376 -1.22 10.74 30.23
N ILE A 377 -1.40 10.83 28.92
CA ILE A 377 -0.41 10.41 27.94
C ILE A 377 0.73 11.43 28.00
N LYS A 378 1.96 10.97 28.21
CA LYS A 378 3.15 11.84 28.25
C LYS A 378 4.02 11.54 27.04
N LEU A 379 4.01 12.44 26.06
CA LEU A 379 4.93 12.43 24.94
C LEU A 379 6.17 13.24 25.33
N ARG A 380 7.38 12.71 25.12
CA ARG A 380 8.62 13.28 25.64
C ARG A 380 9.51 13.92 24.60
N TYR A 381 9.81 13.16 23.54
CA TYR A 381 10.67 13.62 22.46
C TYR A 381 10.29 12.93 21.16
N ALA A 382 10.73 13.51 20.04
CA ALA A 382 10.52 12.98 18.71
C ALA A 382 11.82 12.95 17.92
N HIS A 383 12.01 11.90 17.09
CA HIS A 383 13.12 11.83 16.15
C HIS A 383 12.63 11.32 14.79
N GLN A 384 13.43 11.54 13.75
CA GLN A 384 13.13 11.04 12.41
C GLN A 384 13.51 9.56 12.31
N GLY A 385 12.53 8.72 11.94
CA GLY A 385 12.73 7.29 11.76
C GLY A 385 12.86 6.86 10.31
N GLY A 386 12.63 7.78 9.34
CA GLY A 386 12.71 7.46 7.92
C GLY A 386 12.39 8.66 7.03
N ARG A 387 12.68 8.49 5.72
CA ARG A 387 12.40 9.47 4.66
C ARG A 387 11.56 8.81 3.56
N ASN A 388 10.82 9.59 2.82
CA ASN A 388 9.97 9.19 1.68
C ASN A 388 9.14 7.91 1.94
N PRO A 389 8.18 7.95 2.90
CA PRO A 389 7.69 9.16 3.58
C PRO A 389 8.53 9.54 4.81
N PRO A 390 8.49 10.81 5.25
CA PRO A 390 9.00 11.19 6.55
C PRO A 390 8.26 10.43 7.66
N VAL A 391 9.02 9.67 8.45
CA VAL A 391 8.51 8.94 9.62
C VAL A 391 9.00 9.65 10.87
N ILE A 392 8.07 10.10 11.70
CA ILE A 392 8.36 10.76 12.97
C ILE A 392 8.02 9.78 14.09
N VAL A 393 9.03 9.37 14.82
CA VAL A 393 8.90 8.46 15.97
C VAL A 393 8.82 9.29 17.23
N ILE A 394 7.70 9.18 17.95
CA ILE A 394 7.45 9.89 19.20
C ILE A 394 7.55 8.92 20.36
N HIS A 395 8.41 9.24 21.31
CA HIS A 395 8.62 8.45 22.51
C HIS A 395 7.82 9.02 23.69
N GLY A 396 7.26 8.12 24.49
CA GLY A 396 6.47 8.54 25.64
C GLY A 396 5.89 7.40 26.46
N ASN A 397 5.05 7.75 27.44
CA ASN A 397 4.36 6.78 28.28
C ASN A 397 2.90 6.66 27.83
N GLN A 398 2.35 5.45 27.82
CA GLN A 398 0.98 5.13 27.40
C GLN A 398 0.69 5.53 25.93
N THR A 399 1.69 5.45 25.10
CA THR A 399 1.63 5.81 23.68
C THR A 399 0.67 4.93 22.87
N ASP A 400 0.44 3.70 23.29
CA ASP A 400 -0.50 2.76 22.63
C ASP A 400 -1.96 3.21 22.69
N HIS A 401 -2.25 4.18 23.58
CA HIS A 401 -3.59 4.72 23.77
C HIS A 401 -3.80 6.08 23.12
N VAL A 402 -2.85 6.56 22.32
CA VAL A 402 -3.01 7.83 21.61
C VAL A 402 -4.13 7.71 20.56
N PRO A 403 -5.22 8.50 20.67
CA PRO A 403 -6.31 8.44 19.71
C PRO A 403 -5.87 8.86 18.29
N ASP A 404 -6.50 8.28 17.27
CA ASP A 404 -6.20 8.60 15.86
C ASP A 404 -6.47 10.08 15.52
N ALA A 405 -7.44 10.71 16.18
CA ALA A 405 -7.68 12.15 16.02
C ALA A 405 -6.46 12.98 16.46
N TYR A 406 -5.82 12.61 17.58
CA TYR A 406 -4.64 13.28 18.06
C TYR A 406 -3.40 12.98 17.20
N ARG A 407 -3.30 11.75 16.67
CA ARG A 407 -2.28 11.39 15.69
C ARG A 407 -2.39 12.26 14.44
N ARG A 408 -3.61 12.43 13.89
CA ARG A 408 -3.86 13.31 12.73
C ARG A 408 -3.51 14.76 13.02
N TYR A 409 -3.82 15.24 14.21
CA TYR A 409 -3.44 16.58 14.65
C TYR A 409 -1.91 16.76 14.60
N LEU A 410 -1.14 15.84 15.18
CA LEU A 410 0.33 15.89 15.16
C LEU A 410 0.89 15.82 13.73
N VAL A 411 0.34 14.97 12.86
CA VAL A 411 0.71 14.91 11.44
C VAL A 411 0.57 16.27 10.79
N ASN A 412 -0.56 16.97 11.01
CA ASN A 412 -0.81 18.29 10.43
C ASN A 412 0.14 19.35 11.02
N VAL A 413 0.42 19.31 12.33
CA VAL A 413 1.39 20.21 12.96
C VAL A 413 2.77 20.05 12.36
N TYR A 414 3.27 18.82 12.25
CA TYR A 414 4.60 18.56 11.66
C TYR A 414 4.64 18.93 10.18
N ARG A 415 3.61 18.60 9.41
CA ARG A 415 3.53 18.97 8.00
C ARG A 415 3.66 20.47 7.80
N LYS A 416 2.95 21.26 8.60
CA LYS A 416 2.99 22.72 8.56
C LYS A 416 4.33 23.28 9.04
N ALA A 417 4.85 22.76 10.17
CA ALA A 417 6.09 23.25 10.76
C ALA A 417 7.33 23.05 9.87
N PHE A 418 7.35 21.96 9.11
CA PHE A 418 8.47 21.61 8.23
C PHE A 418 8.19 21.83 6.75
N ASP A 419 7.07 22.47 6.39
CA ASP A 419 6.67 22.71 4.99
C ASP A 419 6.74 21.41 4.13
N LEU A 420 6.13 20.33 4.63
CA LEU A 420 6.14 19.02 3.97
C LEU A 420 5.03 18.94 2.92
N MET A 421 5.05 19.86 1.95
CA MET A 421 4.10 19.92 0.85
C MET A 421 4.14 18.62 0.02
N GLY A 422 2.97 18.13 -0.37
CA GLY A 422 2.84 16.93 -1.23
C GLY A 422 3.32 15.63 -0.59
N THR A 423 3.63 15.63 0.71
CA THR A 423 4.30 14.51 1.36
C THR A 423 3.43 13.94 2.48
N PRO A 424 3.02 12.68 2.40
CA PRO A 424 2.39 11.99 3.51
C PRO A 424 3.38 11.83 4.67
N VAL A 425 2.98 12.26 5.87
CA VAL A 425 3.80 12.16 7.08
C VAL A 425 3.27 11.01 7.93
N ARG A 426 4.15 10.12 8.36
CA ARG A 426 3.81 9.03 9.29
C ARG A 426 4.28 9.38 10.70
N VAL A 427 3.35 9.32 11.66
CA VAL A 427 3.66 9.46 13.07
C VAL A 427 3.49 8.09 13.73
N THR A 428 4.56 7.57 14.31
CA THR A 428 4.58 6.34 15.09
C THR A 428 4.91 6.64 16.53
N PHE A 429 4.35 5.83 17.44
CA PHE A 429 4.58 6.01 18.87
C PHE A 429 5.36 4.81 19.40
N ARG A 430 6.34 5.09 20.28
CA ARG A 430 7.08 4.06 21.01
C ARG A 430 6.90 4.28 22.50
N GLY A 431 6.35 3.27 23.18
CA GLY A 431 6.30 3.23 24.64
C GLY A 431 7.69 2.96 25.21
N GLU A 432 7.99 3.53 26.37
CA GLU A 432 9.12 3.06 27.17
C GLU A 432 8.74 1.71 27.75
N GLU A 433 9.61 0.71 27.65
CA GLU A 433 9.46 -0.54 28.38
C GLU A 433 9.38 -0.20 29.88
N ASN A 434 8.29 -0.57 30.51
CA ASN A 434 8.16 -0.38 31.94
C ASN A 434 9.05 -1.42 32.67
N PRO A 435 10.20 -1.02 33.25
CA PRO A 435 11.10 -1.96 33.92
C PRO A 435 10.44 -2.67 35.11
N PHE A 436 9.23 -2.23 35.50
CA PHE A 436 8.40 -2.78 36.55
C PHE A 436 7.15 -3.51 36.03
N ALA A 437 7.03 -3.72 34.70
CA ALA A 437 5.95 -4.49 34.12
C ALA A 437 5.93 -5.90 34.73
N GLY A 438 4.80 -6.29 35.33
CA GLY A 438 4.65 -7.58 36.01
C GLY A 438 5.10 -7.62 37.47
N LYS A 439 5.77 -6.62 37.98
CA LYS A 439 6.06 -6.55 39.44
C LYS A 439 4.88 -5.94 40.17
N ARG A 440 4.17 -6.75 40.97
CA ARG A 440 3.18 -6.24 41.92
C ARG A 440 3.94 -5.47 42.99
N ASN A 441 3.66 -4.18 43.16
CA ASN A 441 4.17 -3.42 44.29
C ASN A 441 3.67 -4.08 45.58
N PRO A 442 4.59 -4.56 46.45
CA PRO A 442 4.16 -5.07 47.75
C PRO A 442 3.44 -3.95 48.50
N LEU A 443 2.27 -4.28 49.05
CA LEU A 443 1.51 -3.33 49.84
C LEU A 443 2.35 -2.85 51.00
N THR A 444 2.42 -1.53 51.20
CA THR A 444 3.06 -0.97 52.39
C THR A 444 2.36 -1.45 53.68
N PRO A 445 3.07 -1.53 54.80
CA PRO A 445 2.47 -1.95 56.08
C PRO A 445 1.19 -1.16 56.44
N ARG A 446 1.11 0.11 56.05
CA ARG A 446 -0.06 0.97 56.23
C ARG A 446 -1.25 0.55 55.36
N GLN A 447 -0.98 0.18 54.12
CA GLN A 447 -2.00 -0.32 53.16
C GLN A 447 -2.49 -1.71 53.55
N MET A 448 -1.62 -2.59 54.07
CA MET A 448 -2.02 -3.89 54.61
C MET A 448 -2.93 -3.76 55.84
N ARG A 449 -2.62 -2.83 56.73
CA ARG A 449 -3.48 -2.54 57.92
C ARG A 449 -4.85 -1.99 57.49
N LYS A 450 -4.88 -1.09 56.47
CA LYS A 450 -6.14 -0.55 55.95
C LYS A 450 -6.98 -1.64 55.27
N ARG A 451 -6.36 -2.53 54.49
CA ARG A 451 -7.03 -3.68 53.87
C ARG A 451 -7.57 -4.68 54.89
N LYS A 452 -6.81 -5.01 55.95
CA LYS A 452 -7.29 -5.86 57.04
C LYS A 452 -8.51 -5.26 57.76
N ARG A 453 -8.51 -3.93 58.01
CA ARG A 453 -9.67 -3.24 58.63
C ARG A 453 -10.91 -3.26 57.73
N LEU A 454 -10.76 -3.08 56.41
CA LEU A 454 -11.86 -3.16 55.47
C LEU A 454 -12.44 -4.58 55.37
N ILE A 455 -11.60 -5.61 55.35
CA ILE A 455 -12.04 -7.01 55.32
C ILE A 455 -12.77 -7.39 56.61
N GLN A 456 -12.31 -6.92 57.76
CA GLN A 456 -12.99 -7.14 59.04
C GLN A 456 -14.33 -6.40 59.16
N ARG A 457 -14.46 -5.22 58.51
CA ARG A 457 -15.72 -4.44 58.49
C ARG A 457 -16.78 -5.06 57.57
N ASN A 458 -16.37 -5.73 56.49
CA ASN A 458 -17.28 -6.43 55.54
C ASN A 458 -17.65 -7.86 56.02
N LYS A 459 -17.07 -8.35 57.12
CA LYS A 459 -17.42 -9.64 57.74
C LYS A 459 -18.33 -9.51 58.94
N ARG A 460 -18.68 -8.27 59.31
CA ARG A 460 -19.76 -7.96 60.27
C ARG A 460 -20.97 -7.40 59.49
#